data_ca3a8c1e182ea0a091435506815e1b9c
#
_entry.id   ca3a8c1e182ea0a091435506815e1b9c
#
_cell.length_a   1.000
_cell.length_b   1.000
_cell.length_c   1.000
_cell.angle_alpha   90.00
_cell.angle_beta   90.00
_cell.angle_gamma   90.00
#
_symmetry.space_group_name_H-M   'P 1'
#
loop_
_entity.id
_entity.type
_entity.pdbx_description
1 polymer ?
#
loop_
_entity_poly.entity_id
_entity_poly.type
_entity_poly.pdbx_seq_one_letter_code
_entity_poly.pdbx_strand_id
1 'polypeptide(L)'
;MTRPRPPALTLNAWMRWDWIRRVLAERSHLRVLEIGPGEGAMGVLIAREHEYVGVEADPIAFARARQRLEGLGRGEVLNGSIELLTGRGPFDVVCAFEVLEHIEHDVAALEAWLEWLQPGGRILLSVPAWEHRWGALDVKAGHVRRYSPDSLRRSLESAGFIEPATWVYGFPLGYVLQPLWNVAAKRVKSEATAQERTASSGRWLQPPETMAFVTRAASWPFRLAQRPFARSRLGTGLVAVAQRPAGRQP
;
A
#
# COMPACT_ATOMS: atom_id res chain seq x y z
N MET A 1 -13.40 -9.56 -26.28
CA MET A 1 -13.46 -9.08 -24.88
C MET A 1 -12.54 -7.90 -24.74
N THR A 2 -13.06 -6.70 -24.51
CA THR A 2 -12.26 -5.49 -24.27
C THR A 2 -11.52 -5.64 -22.93
N ARG A 3 -10.20 -5.44 -22.93
CA ARG A 3 -9.43 -5.45 -21.68
C ARG A 3 -10.02 -4.40 -20.73
N PRO A 4 -10.35 -4.74 -19.49
CA PRO A 4 -10.89 -3.78 -18.54
C PRO A 4 -9.90 -2.62 -18.36
N ARG A 5 -10.44 -1.39 -18.29
CA ARG A 5 -9.64 -0.18 -18.14
C ARG A 5 -8.77 -0.27 -16.87
N PRO A 6 -7.52 0.24 -16.90
CA PRO A 6 -6.72 0.30 -15.68
C PRO A 6 -7.41 1.22 -14.67
N PRO A 7 -7.28 0.96 -13.36
CA PRO A 7 -7.78 1.87 -12.35
C PRO A 7 -7.01 3.20 -12.37
N ALA A 8 -7.66 4.28 -11.97
CA ALA A 8 -7.00 5.57 -11.80
C ALA A 8 -6.10 5.53 -10.55
N LEU A 9 -4.80 5.50 -10.75
CA LEU A 9 -3.79 5.63 -9.70
C LEU A 9 -3.05 6.95 -9.83
N THR A 10 -2.62 7.52 -8.70
CA THR A 10 -1.70 8.66 -8.71
C THR A 10 -0.37 8.29 -9.35
N LEU A 11 0.41 9.28 -9.79
CA LEU A 11 1.75 9.05 -10.33
C LEU A 11 2.64 8.29 -9.33
N ASN A 12 2.57 8.66 -8.04
CA ASN A 12 3.33 8.01 -6.97
C ASN A 12 2.88 6.56 -6.77
N ALA A 13 1.57 6.29 -6.81
CA ALA A 13 1.05 4.92 -6.70
C ALA A 13 1.47 4.04 -7.89
N TRP A 14 1.58 4.58 -9.11
CA TRP A 14 2.15 3.86 -10.25
C TRP A 14 3.65 3.54 -10.08
N MET A 15 4.42 4.43 -9.45
CA MET A 15 5.83 4.18 -9.16
C MET A 15 6.00 3.10 -8.11
N ARG A 16 5.17 3.11 -7.05
CA ARG A 16 5.07 2.05 -6.05
C ARG A 16 4.67 0.71 -6.68
N TRP A 17 3.66 0.70 -7.55
CA TRP A 17 3.20 -0.49 -8.25
C TRP A 17 4.31 -1.18 -9.06
N ASP A 18 5.27 -0.44 -9.59
CA ASP A 18 6.41 -1.04 -10.32
C ASP A 18 7.23 -2.01 -9.45
N TRP A 19 7.33 -1.77 -8.14
CA TRP A 19 7.98 -2.66 -7.19
C TRP A 19 7.05 -3.77 -6.71
N ILE A 20 5.83 -3.44 -6.31
CA ILE A 20 4.82 -4.39 -5.82
C ILE A 20 4.60 -5.52 -6.83
N ARG A 21 4.35 -5.18 -8.08
CA ARG A 21 4.09 -6.17 -9.14
C ARG A 21 5.28 -7.11 -9.40
N ARG A 22 6.52 -6.71 -9.11
CA ARG A 22 7.70 -7.58 -9.26
C ARG A 22 7.73 -8.65 -8.20
N VAL A 23 7.40 -8.30 -6.95
CA VAL A 23 7.30 -9.25 -5.85
C VAL A 23 6.15 -10.24 -6.09
N LEU A 24 4.99 -9.74 -6.54
CA LEU A 24 3.84 -10.59 -6.83
C LEU A 24 4.07 -11.51 -8.05
N ALA A 25 4.80 -11.04 -9.07
CA ALA A 25 5.06 -11.82 -10.28
C ALA A 25 6.04 -13.00 -10.09
N GLU A 26 6.67 -13.15 -8.92
CA GLU A 26 7.55 -14.28 -8.64
C GLU A 26 6.80 -15.63 -8.56
N ARG A 27 5.48 -15.57 -8.28
CA ARG A 27 4.59 -16.75 -8.26
C ARG A 27 3.26 -16.40 -8.91
N SER A 28 2.67 -17.34 -9.60
CA SER A 28 1.31 -17.22 -10.16
C SER A 28 0.25 -17.65 -9.15
N HIS A 29 -0.95 -17.12 -9.31
CA HIS A 29 -2.15 -17.56 -8.56
C HIS A 29 -2.00 -17.53 -7.03
N LEU A 30 -1.38 -16.47 -6.50
CA LEU A 30 -1.28 -16.25 -5.06
C LEU A 30 -2.64 -15.95 -4.45
N ARG A 31 -2.86 -16.35 -3.20
CA ARG A 31 -3.92 -15.86 -2.33
C ARG A 31 -3.42 -14.62 -1.61
N VAL A 32 -3.97 -13.46 -1.95
CA VAL A 32 -3.51 -12.15 -1.46
C VAL A 32 -4.59 -11.50 -0.60
N LEU A 33 -4.21 -11.14 0.63
CA LEU A 33 -4.99 -10.29 1.51
C LEU A 33 -4.43 -8.85 1.45
N GLU A 34 -5.27 -7.87 1.18
CA GLU A 34 -4.91 -6.44 1.31
C GLU A 34 -5.65 -5.82 2.50
N ILE A 35 -4.87 -5.22 3.40
CA ILE A 35 -5.37 -4.48 4.56
C ILE A 35 -5.42 -3.01 4.19
N GLY A 36 -6.59 -2.38 4.31
CA GLY A 36 -6.82 -0.99 3.95
C GLY A 36 -6.67 -0.70 2.46
N PRO A 37 -7.39 -1.40 1.55
CA PRO A 37 -7.29 -1.17 0.10
C PRO A 37 -7.78 0.22 -0.33
N GLY A 38 -8.38 1.01 0.57
CA GLY A 38 -9.00 2.27 0.24
C GLY A 38 -10.09 2.08 -0.82
N GLU A 39 -10.07 2.89 -1.88
CA GLU A 39 -11.01 2.75 -2.99
C GLU A 39 -10.72 1.54 -3.93
N GLY A 40 -9.80 0.63 -3.57
CA GLY A 40 -9.54 -0.63 -4.26
C GLY A 40 -8.79 -0.54 -5.58
N ALA A 41 -8.18 0.59 -5.91
CA ALA A 41 -7.48 0.75 -7.19
C ALA A 41 -6.28 -0.20 -7.33
N MET A 42 -5.53 -0.43 -6.24
CA MET A 42 -4.42 -1.39 -6.21
C MET A 42 -4.95 -2.82 -6.21
N GLY A 43 -5.99 -3.09 -5.44
CA GLY A 43 -6.67 -4.39 -5.37
C GLY A 43 -7.16 -4.89 -6.73
N VAL A 44 -7.70 -3.99 -7.58
CA VAL A 44 -8.06 -4.32 -8.97
C VAL A 44 -6.86 -4.81 -9.79
N LEU A 45 -5.67 -4.23 -9.59
CA LEU A 45 -4.47 -4.68 -10.30
C LEU A 45 -4.02 -6.06 -9.82
N ILE A 46 -4.10 -6.31 -8.51
CA ILE A 46 -3.75 -7.59 -7.89
C ILE A 46 -4.75 -8.68 -8.31
N ALA A 47 -6.06 -8.40 -8.23
CA ALA A 47 -7.12 -9.35 -8.54
C ALA A 47 -7.14 -9.83 -10.00
N ARG A 48 -6.44 -9.15 -10.92
CA ARG A 48 -6.31 -9.60 -12.32
C ARG A 48 -5.52 -10.89 -12.46
N GLU A 49 -4.56 -11.12 -11.59
CA GLU A 49 -3.58 -12.20 -11.70
C GLU A 49 -3.60 -13.16 -10.50
N HIS A 50 -4.20 -12.72 -9.37
CA HIS A 50 -4.19 -13.43 -8.09
C HIS A 50 -5.60 -13.55 -7.50
N GLU A 51 -5.81 -14.51 -6.59
CA GLU A 51 -6.97 -14.53 -5.71
C GLU A 51 -6.83 -13.39 -4.69
N TYR A 52 -7.84 -12.51 -4.63
CA TYR A 52 -7.73 -11.26 -3.87
C TYR A 52 -8.87 -11.11 -2.88
N VAL A 53 -8.52 -10.82 -1.64
CA VAL A 53 -9.43 -10.38 -0.58
C VAL A 53 -8.90 -9.07 0.00
N GLY A 54 -9.76 -8.06 0.12
CA GLY A 54 -9.46 -6.80 0.80
C GLY A 54 -10.30 -6.64 2.06
N VAL A 55 -9.78 -5.94 3.07
CA VAL A 55 -10.53 -5.52 4.26
C VAL A 55 -10.41 -4.02 4.43
N GLU A 56 -11.54 -3.30 4.34
CA GLU A 56 -11.59 -1.83 4.38
C GLU A 56 -12.57 -1.35 5.45
N ALA A 57 -12.06 -0.54 6.38
CA ALA A 57 -12.85 -0.05 7.51
C ALA A 57 -13.76 1.15 7.14
N ASP A 58 -13.31 2.02 6.20
CA ASP A 58 -14.11 3.16 5.76
C ASP A 58 -15.23 2.70 4.81
N PRO A 59 -16.51 2.86 5.17
CA PRO A 59 -17.63 2.38 4.35
C PRO A 59 -17.73 3.07 2.99
N ILE A 60 -17.23 4.29 2.86
CA ILE A 60 -17.25 5.04 1.58
C ILE A 60 -16.19 4.47 0.63
N ALA A 61 -14.97 4.25 1.14
CA ALA A 61 -13.90 3.63 0.36
C ALA A 61 -14.25 2.18 0.00
N PHE A 62 -14.78 1.41 0.96
CA PHE A 62 -15.29 0.06 0.74
C PHE A 62 -16.30 0.01 -0.42
N ALA A 63 -17.33 0.88 -0.42
CA ALA A 63 -18.35 0.87 -1.47
C ALA A 63 -17.75 1.05 -2.87
N ARG A 64 -16.74 1.92 -3.00
CA ARG A 64 -16.02 2.14 -4.27
C ARG A 64 -15.11 0.96 -4.63
N ALA A 65 -14.39 0.39 -3.66
CA ALA A 65 -13.56 -0.79 -3.88
C ALA A 65 -14.40 -1.97 -4.35
N ARG A 66 -15.55 -2.20 -3.70
CA ARG A 66 -16.52 -3.22 -4.07
C ARG A 66 -17.01 -3.03 -5.50
N GLN A 67 -17.46 -1.82 -5.85
CA GLN A 67 -17.91 -1.52 -7.21
C GLN A 67 -16.84 -1.82 -8.27
N ARG A 68 -15.57 -1.50 -7.99
CA ARG A 68 -14.45 -1.75 -8.91
C ARG A 68 -14.17 -3.25 -9.09
N LEU A 69 -14.20 -4.03 -8.00
CA LEU A 69 -13.98 -5.47 -8.05
C LEU A 69 -15.16 -6.21 -8.71
N GLU A 70 -16.40 -5.82 -8.42
CA GLU A 70 -17.60 -6.32 -9.11
C GLU A 70 -17.52 -6.04 -10.62
N GLY A 71 -17.09 -4.83 -11.02
CA GLY A 71 -16.87 -4.48 -12.42
C GLY A 71 -15.74 -5.27 -13.09
N LEU A 72 -14.78 -5.78 -12.31
CA LEU A 72 -13.74 -6.71 -12.78
C LEU A 72 -14.24 -8.16 -12.85
N GLY A 73 -15.27 -8.52 -12.07
CA GLY A 73 -15.77 -9.89 -11.91
C GLY A 73 -14.80 -10.79 -11.13
N ARG A 74 -13.88 -10.24 -10.34
CA ARG A 74 -12.83 -10.96 -9.60
C ARG A 74 -12.46 -10.21 -8.33
N GLY A 75 -12.11 -10.99 -7.29
CA GLY A 75 -11.72 -10.46 -5.98
C GLY A 75 -12.92 -10.08 -5.14
N GLU A 76 -12.66 -9.91 -3.86
CA GLU A 76 -13.65 -9.57 -2.84
C GLU A 76 -13.08 -8.47 -1.93
N VAL A 77 -13.95 -7.63 -1.39
CA VAL A 77 -13.60 -6.71 -0.30
C VAL A 77 -14.68 -6.80 0.78
N LEU A 78 -14.25 -6.76 2.04
CA LEU A 78 -15.10 -6.80 3.24
C LEU A 78 -15.06 -5.45 3.93
N ASN A 79 -16.21 -5.00 4.44
CA ASN A 79 -16.25 -3.75 5.21
C ASN A 79 -16.10 -4.02 6.70
N GLY A 80 -14.95 -3.63 7.26
CA GLY A 80 -14.62 -3.78 8.67
C GLY A 80 -13.14 -4.01 8.89
N SER A 81 -12.82 -4.84 9.87
CA SER A 81 -11.46 -5.16 10.28
C SER A 81 -11.10 -6.64 10.00
N ILE A 82 -9.86 -7.02 10.30
CA ILE A 82 -9.31 -8.35 9.98
C ILE A 82 -10.04 -9.50 10.68
N GLU A 83 -10.79 -9.24 11.75
CA GLU A 83 -11.60 -10.25 12.46
C GLU A 83 -12.68 -10.87 11.55
N LEU A 84 -13.10 -10.17 10.49
CA LEU A 84 -14.05 -10.69 9.51
C LEU A 84 -13.48 -11.84 8.66
N LEU A 85 -12.18 -12.06 8.71
CA LEU A 85 -11.48 -13.08 7.93
C LEU A 85 -11.47 -14.46 8.60
N THR A 86 -12.12 -14.63 9.76
CA THR A 86 -12.17 -15.91 10.49
C THR A 86 -12.58 -17.05 9.54
N GLY A 87 -11.73 -18.09 9.45
CA GLY A 87 -11.93 -19.22 8.54
C GLY A 87 -11.54 -18.98 7.07
N ARG A 88 -11.04 -17.80 6.70
CA ARG A 88 -10.67 -17.46 5.32
C ARG A 88 -9.18 -17.59 5.00
N GLY A 89 -8.30 -17.70 6.02
CA GLY A 89 -6.86 -17.87 5.86
C GLY A 89 -6.42 -19.34 5.69
N PRO A 90 -5.12 -19.61 5.60
CA PRO A 90 -4.06 -18.61 5.49
C PRO A 90 -3.87 -18.08 4.06
N PHE A 91 -3.09 -16.97 3.94
CA PHE A 91 -2.75 -16.31 2.67
C PHE A 91 -1.28 -16.51 2.31
N ASP A 92 -0.97 -16.47 1.02
CA ASP A 92 0.41 -16.46 0.51
C ASP A 92 1.08 -15.11 0.74
N VAL A 93 0.30 -14.05 0.57
CA VAL A 93 0.74 -12.66 0.75
C VAL A 93 -0.30 -11.88 1.54
N VAL A 94 0.16 -11.18 2.57
CA VAL A 94 -0.58 -10.10 3.23
C VAL A 94 0.07 -8.80 2.79
N CYS A 95 -0.71 -7.84 2.31
CA CYS A 95 -0.19 -6.54 1.92
C CYS A 95 -0.96 -5.38 2.58
N ALA A 96 -0.25 -4.28 2.82
CA ALA A 96 -0.81 -3.04 3.31
C ALA A 96 -0.03 -1.86 2.69
N PHE A 97 -0.74 -0.99 1.96
CA PHE A 97 -0.10 0.09 1.21
C PHE A 97 -0.55 1.44 1.73
N GLU A 98 0.35 2.17 2.36
CA GLU A 98 0.10 3.45 3.03
C GLU A 98 -0.94 3.27 4.16
N VAL A 99 -0.71 2.30 5.04
CA VAL A 99 -1.57 1.97 6.19
C VAL A 99 -0.78 1.99 7.48
N LEU A 100 0.40 1.38 7.52
CA LEU A 100 1.16 1.16 8.76
C LEU A 100 1.58 2.47 9.46
N GLU A 101 1.80 3.54 8.70
CA GLU A 101 2.13 4.88 9.19
C GLU A 101 0.99 5.55 9.98
N HIS A 102 -0.22 5.03 9.89
CA HIS A 102 -1.38 5.51 10.66
C HIS A 102 -1.56 4.79 11.99
N ILE A 103 -0.81 3.72 12.25
CA ILE A 103 -1.00 2.84 13.41
C ILE A 103 0.06 3.16 14.47
N GLU A 104 -0.38 3.55 15.67
CA GLU A 104 0.53 3.88 16.78
C GLU A 104 1.34 2.67 17.24
N HIS A 105 0.73 1.49 17.31
CA HIS A 105 1.37 0.24 17.73
C HIS A 105 1.65 -0.64 16.51
N ASP A 106 2.58 -0.17 15.65
CA ASP A 106 2.91 -0.81 14.39
C ASP A 106 3.41 -2.25 14.53
N VAL A 107 4.23 -2.55 15.54
CA VAL A 107 4.72 -3.92 15.80
C VAL A 107 3.56 -4.85 16.15
N ALA A 108 2.64 -4.45 17.01
CA ALA A 108 1.47 -5.26 17.36
C ALA A 108 0.55 -5.49 16.14
N ALA A 109 0.40 -4.49 15.27
CA ALA A 109 -0.34 -4.66 14.02
C ALA A 109 0.35 -5.67 13.08
N LEU A 110 1.67 -5.58 12.96
CA LEU A 110 2.46 -6.52 12.15
C LEU A 110 2.40 -7.95 12.70
N GLU A 111 2.43 -8.13 14.04
CA GLU A 111 2.22 -9.43 14.70
C GLU A 111 0.84 -10.01 14.37
N ALA A 112 -0.22 -9.20 14.46
CA ALA A 112 -1.57 -9.62 14.09
C ALA A 112 -1.67 -10.00 12.59
N TRP A 113 -0.97 -9.29 11.71
CA TRP A 113 -0.96 -9.58 10.27
C TRP A 113 -0.13 -10.83 9.93
N LEU A 114 0.90 -11.14 10.74
CA LEU A 114 1.71 -12.35 10.59
C LEU A 114 0.85 -13.62 10.69
N GLU A 115 -0.16 -13.62 11.59
CA GLU A 115 -1.04 -14.78 11.81
C GLU A 115 -1.88 -15.17 10.60
N TRP A 116 -2.14 -14.23 9.67
CA TRP A 116 -2.88 -14.49 8.45
C TRP A 116 -2.05 -15.08 7.32
N LEU A 117 -0.73 -15.10 7.44
CA LEU A 117 0.16 -15.68 6.46
C LEU A 117 0.32 -17.20 6.69
N GLN A 118 0.43 -17.96 5.62
CA GLN A 118 0.93 -19.33 5.73
C GLN A 118 2.41 -19.36 6.14
N PRO A 119 2.93 -20.46 6.69
CA PRO A 119 4.36 -20.63 6.90
C PRO A 119 5.14 -20.41 5.58
N GLY A 120 6.15 -19.53 5.60
CA GLY A 120 6.86 -19.10 4.40
C GLY A 120 6.10 -18.09 3.52
N GLY A 121 4.89 -17.66 3.91
CA GLY A 121 4.17 -16.57 3.28
C GLY A 121 4.85 -15.22 3.50
N ARG A 122 4.47 -14.20 2.74
CA ARG A 122 5.16 -12.90 2.74
C ARG A 122 4.24 -11.74 3.10
N ILE A 123 4.77 -10.80 3.88
CA ILE A 123 4.17 -9.47 4.00
C ILE A 123 4.77 -8.56 2.94
N LEU A 124 3.94 -7.69 2.35
CA LEU A 124 4.32 -6.71 1.35
C LEU A 124 3.74 -5.34 1.74
N LEU A 125 4.61 -4.42 2.12
CA LEU A 125 4.23 -3.12 2.64
C LEU A 125 4.66 -1.99 1.72
N SER A 126 3.93 -0.86 1.78
CA SER A 126 4.49 0.43 1.42
C SER A 126 4.15 1.47 2.47
N VAL A 127 5.10 2.38 2.71
CA VAL A 127 4.99 3.44 3.70
C VAL A 127 5.73 4.70 3.22
N PRO A 128 5.38 5.90 3.70
CA PRO A 128 6.15 7.12 3.44
C PRO A 128 7.56 7.01 4.04
N ALA A 129 8.56 7.42 3.24
CA ALA A 129 9.96 7.36 3.62
C ALA A 129 10.43 8.61 4.33
N TRP A 130 11.39 8.43 5.26
CA TRP A 130 12.25 9.42 5.89
C TRP A 130 11.53 10.40 6.82
N GLU A 131 11.80 10.31 8.10
CA GLU A 131 11.27 11.19 9.16
C GLU A 131 11.53 12.66 8.89
N HIS A 132 12.74 13.00 8.40
CA HIS A 132 13.12 14.37 8.07
C HIS A 132 12.28 15.00 6.93
N ARG A 133 11.48 14.20 6.22
CA ARG A 133 10.55 14.65 5.18
C ARG A 133 9.13 14.88 5.71
N TRP A 134 8.94 14.79 7.02
CA TRP A 134 7.66 15.09 7.66
C TRP A 134 7.14 16.47 7.27
N GLY A 135 5.86 16.57 6.92
CA GLY A 135 5.30 17.83 6.45
C GLY A 135 3.79 17.95 6.64
N ALA A 136 3.23 19.02 6.10
CA ALA A 136 1.80 19.31 6.22
C ALA A 136 0.92 18.21 5.60
N LEU A 137 1.43 17.50 4.60
CA LEU A 137 0.73 16.40 3.97
C LEU A 137 0.54 15.23 4.97
N ASP A 138 1.57 14.91 5.76
CA ASP A 138 1.50 13.86 6.78
C ASP A 138 0.46 14.17 7.85
N VAL A 139 0.51 15.39 8.36
CA VAL A 139 -0.47 15.87 9.36
C VAL A 139 -1.90 15.80 8.79
N LYS A 140 -2.08 16.20 7.54
CA LYS A 140 -3.39 16.16 6.88
C LYS A 140 -3.87 14.73 6.63
N ALA A 141 -2.96 13.83 6.28
CA ALA A 141 -3.26 12.41 6.07
C ALA A 141 -3.54 11.67 7.40
N GLY A 142 -3.15 12.23 8.54
CA GLY A 142 -3.27 11.57 9.84
C GLY A 142 -2.16 10.55 10.09
N HIS A 143 -0.98 10.74 9.47
CA HIS A 143 0.19 9.92 9.78
C HIS A 143 0.64 10.17 11.23
N VAL A 144 1.19 9.16 11.86
CA VAL A 144 1.84 9.25 13.18
C VAL A 144 3.36 9.12 13.05
N ARG A 145 3.84 8.59 11.92
CA ARG A 145 5.28 8.43 11.64
C ARG A 145 5.59 8.31 10.15
N ARG A 146 6.88 8.36 9.85
CA ARG A 146 7.50 7.93 8.60
C ARG A 146 8.61 6.94 8.91
N TYR A 147 9.01 6.14 7.95
CA TYR A 147 10.00 5.09 8.15
C TYR A 147 11.29 5.35 7.37
N SER A 148 12.42 4.97 7.97
CA SER A 148 13.64 4.66 7.24
C SER A 148 13.68 3.16 6.90
N PRO A 149 14.52 2.70 5.96
CA PRO A 149 14.73 1.26 5.73
C PRO A 149 15.06 0.49 7.02
N ASP A 150 15.89 1.09 7.89
CA ASP A 150 16.32 0.45 9.13
C ASP A 150 15.20 0.43 10.20
N SER A 151 14.39 1.49 10.32
CA SER A 151 13.29 1.49 11.29
C SER A 151 12.20 0.51 10.87
N LEU A 152 11.84 0.45 9.58
CA LEU A 152 10.85 -0.50 9.08
C LEU A 152 11.34 -1.95 9.22
N ARG A 153 12.64 -2.21 8.97
CA ARG A 153 13.26 -3.51 9.19
C ARG A 153 13.12 -3.94 10.65
N ARG A 154 13.47 -3.06 11.61
CA ARG A 154 13.34 -3.36 13.04
C ARG A 154 11.91 -3.67 13.44
N SER A 155 10.91 -2.90 12.96
CA SER A 155 9.50 -3.19 13.24
C SER A 155 9.10 -4.58 12.73
N LEU A 156 9.52 -4.94 11.51
CA LEU A 156 9.25 -6.27 10.94
C LEU A 156 9.93 -7.39 11.72
N GLU A 157 11.21 -7.25 12.06
CA GLU A 157 11.96 -8.25 12.83
C GLU A 157 11.38 -8.40 14.25
N SER A 158 11.00 -7.28 14.90
CA SER A 158 10.36 -7.30 16.22
C SER A 158 9.01 -8.02 16.22
N ALA A 159 8.27 -7.94 15.10
CA ALA A 159 7.00 -8.64 14.90
C ALA A 159 7.17 -10.12 14.48
N GLY A 160 8.40 -10.64 14.41
CA GLY A 160 8.67 -12.04 14.10
C GLY A 160 8.85 -12.37 12.61
N PHE A 161 8.89 -11.37 11.73
CA PHE A 161 9.23 -11.58 10.33
C PHE A 161 10.73 -11.78 10.14
N ILE A 162 11.10 -12.55 9.12
CA ILE A 162 12.48 -12.80 8.73
C ILE A 162 12.79 -12.26 7.32
N GLU A 163 14.06 -12.08 7.02
CA GLU A 163 14.56 -11.67 5.70
C GLU A 163 13.93 -10.36 5.15
N PRO A 164 13.82 -9.29 5.94
CA PRO A 164 13.23 -8.06 5.45
C PRO A 164 14.11 -7.41 4.39
N ALA A 165 13.53 -7.17 3.20
CA ALA A 165 14.13 -6.44 2.11
C ALA A 165 13.33 -5.16 1.82
N THR A 166 14.02 -4.07 1.53
CA THR A 166 13.40 -2.75 1.31
C THR A 166 13.92 -2.09 0.03
N TRP A 167 13.04 -1.35 -0.64
CA TRP A 167 13.36 -0.51 -1.80
C TRP A 167 12.71 0.86 -1.64
N VAL A 168 13.45 1.92 -1.91
CA VAL A 168 12.87 3.25 -2.01
C VAL A 168 12.25 3.47 -3.38
N TYR A 169 11.18 4.24 -3.44
CA TYR A 169 10.54 4.65 -4.68
C TYR A 169 10.22 6.16 -4.65
N GLY A 170 9.83 6.69 -5.82
CA GLY A 170 9.35 8.05 -5.94
C GLY A 170 10.38 9.08 -6.42
N PHE A 171 11.67 8.76 -6.53
CA PHE A 171 12.67 9.67 -7.11
C PHE A 171 12.72 9.50 -8.65
N PRO A 172 12.89 10.60 -9.44
CA PRO A 172 12.98 12.00 -9.00
C PRO A 172 11.62 12.69 -8.81
N LEU A 173 10.54 12.15 -9.35
CA LEU A 173 9.23 12.79 -9.44
C LEU A 173 8.66 13.19 -8.07
N GLY A 174 8.78 12.33 -7.07
CA GLY A 174 8.30 12.59 -5.71
C GLY A 174 8.97 13.79 -5.04
N TYR A 175 10.22 14.09 -5.42
CA TYR A 175 10.93 15.27 -4.93
C TYR A 175 10.33 16.58 -5.44
N VAL A 176 9.71 16.56 -6.60
CA VAL A 176 8.99 17.72 -7.17
C VAL A 176 7.56 17.79 -6.63
N LEU A 177 6.88 16.66 -6.59
CA LEU A 177 5.46 16.61 -6.22
C LEU A 177 5.22 16.82 -4.72
N GLN A 178 6.05 16.25 -3.85
CA GLN A 178 5.84 16.31 -2.41
C GLN A 178 5.88 17.75 -1.84
N PRO A 179 6.82 18.63 -2.20
CA PRO A 179 6.77 20.04 -1.79
C PRO A 179 5.50 20.76 -2.27
N LEU A 180 5.06 20.51 -3.50
CA LEU A 180 3.85 21.10 -4.05
C LEU A 180 2.61 20.64 -3.25
N TRP A 181 2.51 19.38 -2.92
CA TRP A 181 1.42 18.83 -2.11
C TRP A 181 1.46 19.32 -0.66
N ASN A 182 2.66 19.50 -0.08
CA ASN A 182 2.79 20.12 1.23
C ASN A 182 2.27 21.58 1.24
N VAL A 183 2.56 22.36 0.21
CA VAL A 183 2.03 23.71 0.06
C VAL A 183 0.50 23.68 -0.10
N ALA A 184 -0.02 22.80 -0.93
CA ALA A 184 -1.46 22.63 -1.10
C ALA A 184 -2.16 22.17 0.19
N ALA A 185 -1.55 21.25 0.94
CA ALA A 185 -2.07 20.76 2.21
C ALA A 185 -2.17 21.85 3.28
N LYS A 186 -1.21 22.77 3.34
CA LYS A 186 -1.23 23.92 4.28
C LYS A 186 -2.38 24.86 4.05
N ARG A 187 -2.89 24.99 2.81
CA ARG A 187 -3.97 25.89 2.44
C ARG A 187 -5.37 25.37 2.82
N VAL A 188 -5.49 24.07 3.05
CA VAL A 188 -6.77 23.43 3.40
C VAL A 188 -6.82 23.24 4.91
N LYS A 189 -7.54 24.09 5.61
CA LYS A 189 -7.86 23.91 7.04
C LYS A 189 -8.77 22.69 7.16
N SER A 190 -8.43 21.75 8.05
CA SER A 190 -9.26 20.59 8.38
C SER A 190 -9.49 20.58 9.88
N GLU A 191 -10.75 20.65 10.31
CA GLU A 191 -11.16 20.47 11.69
C GLU A 191 -11.41 18.98 12.03
N ALA A 192 -11.17 18.09 11.07
CA ALA A 192 -11.40 16.66 11.20
C ALA A 192 -10.47 16.02 12.25
N THR A 193 -10.99 15.04 12.97
CA THR A 193 -10.22 14.19 13.90
C THR A 193 -9.14 13.41 13.17
N ALA A 194 -8.15 12.86 13.90
CA ALA A 194 -7.10 12.03 13.29
C ALA A 194 -7.69 10.84 12.54
N GLN A 195 -8.72 10.21 13.10
CA GLN A 195 -9.41 9.06 12.52
C GLN A 195 -10.15 9.40 11.21
N GLU A 196 -10.85 10.54 11.17
CA GLU A 196 -11.50 11.03 9.96
C GLU A 196 -10.50 11.42 8.87
N ARG A 197 -9.34 11.98 9.27
CA ARG A 197 -8.24 12.29 8.34
C ARG A 197 -7.67 11.03 7.73
N THR A 198 -7.42 9.99 8.52
CA THR A 198 -6.95 8.68 8.04
C THR A 198 -7.96 8.08 7.05
N ALA A 199 -9.24 8.03 7.39
CA ALA A 199 -10.30 7.51 6.52
C ALA A 199 -10.44 8.28 5.19
N SER A 200 -10.15 9.58 5.19
CA SER A 200 -10.25 10.44 4.00
C SER A 200 -8.94 10.55 3.20
N SER A 201 -7.79 10.13 3.77
CA SER A 201 -6.47 10.36 3.19
C SER A 201 -6.31 9.76 1.80
N GLY A 202 -6.78 8.55 1.60
CA GLY A 202 -6.73 7.83 0.32
C GLY A 202 -7.56 8.49 -0.79
N ARG A 203 -8.56 9.30 -0.45
CA ARG A 203 -9.48 9.92 -1.42
C ARG A 203 -8.99 11.27 -1.94
N TRP A 204 -8.26 12.03 -1.14
CA TRP A 204 -7.92 13.42 -1.45
C TRP A 204 -7.03 13.60 -2.68
N LEU A 205 -6.21 12.62 -3.00
CA LEU A 205 -5.26 12.67 -4.12
C LEU A 205 -5.65 11.73 -5.30
N GLN A 206 -6.80 11.05 -5.21
CA GLN A 206 -7.20 10.12 -6.28
C GLN A 206 -7.56 10.87 -7.55
N PRO A 207 -6.93 10.56 -8.69
CA PRO A 207 -7.31 11.13 -9.97
C PRO A 207 -8.68 10.56 -10.42
N PRO A 208 -9.46 11.31 -11.20
CA PRO A 208 -10.69 10.80 -11.78
C PRO A 208 -10.39 9.63 -12.73
N GLU A 209 -11.33 8.69 -12.88
CA GLU A 209 -11.17 7.48 -13.71
C GLU A 209 -10.81 7.81 -15.16
N THR A 210 -11.23 8.99 -15.67
CA THR A 210 -10.89 9.47 -17.00
C THR A 210 -9.38 9.70 -17.19
N MET A 211 -8.64 9.95 -16.11
CA MET A 211 -7.20 10.18 -16.12
C MET A 211 -6.36 8.90 -15.98
N ALA A 212 -6.98 7.73 -15.82
CA ALA A 212 -6.29 6.47 -15.56
C ALA A 212 -5.20 6.14 -16.59
N PHE A 213 -5.50 6.36 -17.88
CA PHE A 213 -4.54 6.12 -18.95
C PHE A 213 -3.41 7.16 -18.97
N VAL A 214 -3.76 8.42 -18.73
CA VAL A 214 -2.81 9.54 -18.71
C VAL A 214 -1.81 9.38 -17.57
N THR A 215 -2.28 9.12 -16.33
CA THR A 215 -1.39 8.95 -15.18
C THR A 215 -0.49 7.73 -15.33
N ARG A 216 -1.01 6.62 -15.91
CA ARG A 216 -0.22 5.43 -16.22
C ARG A 216 0.88 5.73 -17.23
N ALA A 217 0.56 6.40 -18.34
CA ALA A 217 1.51 6.75 -19.39
C ALA A 217 2.56 7.75 -18.87
N ALA A 218 2.11 8.82 -18.20
CA ALA A 218 2.99 9.84 -17.64
C ALA A 218 3.95 9.30 -16.56
N SER A 219 3.54 8.28 -15.81
CA SER A 219 4.41 7.65 -14.81
C SER A 219 5.51 6.76 -15.40
N TRP A 220 5.35 6.29 -16.64
CA TRP A 220 6.22 5.28 -17.24
C TRP A 220 7.72 5.64 -17.26
N PRO A 221 8.15 6.83 -17.72
CA PRO A 221 9.57 7.19 -17.71
C PRO A 221 10.15 7.25 -16.28
N PHE A 222 9.37 7.75 -15.33
CA PHE A 222 9.79 7.83 -13.92
C PHE A 222 9.88 6.48 -13.24
N ARG A 223 9.05 5.51 -13.63
CA ARG A 223 9.12 4.11 -13.16
C ARG A 223 10.43 3.44 -13.59
N LEU A 224 10.98 3.80 -14.73
CA LEU A 224 12.31 3.35 -15.16
C LEU A 224 13.41 4.13 -14.44
N ALA A 225 13.30 5.44 -14.39
CA ALA A 225 14.30 6.33 -13.82
C ALA A 225 14.53 6.11 -12.31
N GLN A 226 13.53 5.64 -11.55
CA GLN A 226 13.67 5.37 -10.12
C GLN A 226 14.54 4.13 -9.79
N ARG A 227 14.67 3.18 -10.73
CA ARG A 227 15.27 1.86 -10.47
C ARG A 227 16.72 1.90 -9.98
N PRO A 228 17.63 2.71 -10.56
CA PRO A 228 18.99 2.84 -10.04
C PRO A 228 19.07 3.33 -8.59
N PHE A 229 18.03 4.03 -8.14
CA PHE A 229 17.97 4.66 -6.83
C PHE A 229 17.28 3.80 -5.75
N ALA A 230 16.83 2.59 -6.10
CA ALA A 230 16.05 1.70 -5.23
C ALA A 230 16.69 1.40 -3.86
N ARG A 231 18.01 1.40 -3.78
CA ARG A 231 18.79 1.17 -2.55
C ARG A 231 19.51 2.44 -2.06
N SER A 232 19.14 3.61 -2.57
CA SER A 232 19.72 4.89 -2.17
C SER A 232 18.91 5.55 -1.05
N ARG A 233 19.34 6.73 -0.61
CA ARG A 233 18.55 7.59 0.27
C ARG A 233 17.59 8.53 -0.50
N LEU A 234 17.51 8.36 -1.82
CA LEU A 234 16.69 9.19 -2.70
C LEU A 234 15.38 8.48 -3.00
N GLY A 235 14.33 8.85 -2.31
CA GLY A 235 12.97 8.35 -2.51
C GLY A 235 12.01 9.04 -1.56
N THR A 236 10.72 8.96 -1.84
CA THR A 236 9.67 9.56 -1.01
C THR A 236 8.82 8.52 -0.30
N GLY A 237 8.94 7.27 -0.72
CA GLY A 237 8.29 6.12 -0.11
C GLY A 237 9.21 4.90 -0.08
N LEU A 238 8.84 3.93 0.73
CA LEU A 238 9.46 2.62 0.87
C LEU A 238 8.47 1.53 0.45
N VAL A 239 8.97 0.52 -0.24
CA VAL A 239 8.32 -0.80 -0.34
C VAL A 239 9.18 -1.77 0.46
N ALA A 240 8.54 -2.62 1.25
CA ALA A 240 9.20 -3.67 2.01
C ALA A 240 8.54 -5.02 1.76
N VAL A 241 9.33 -6.06 1.75
CA VAL A 241 8.89 -7.45 1.81
C VAL A 241 9.63 -8.16 2.93
N ALA A 242 8.92 -9.01 3.68
CA ALA A 242 9.52 -9.91 4.65
C ALA A 242 8.73 -11.20 4.69
N GLN A 243 9.30 -12.25 5.29
CA GLN A 243 8.72 -13.58 5.26
C GLN A 243 8.27 -14.02 6.65
N ARG A 244 7.11 -14.68 6.75
CA ARG A 244 6.76 -15.48 7.92
C ARG A 244 7.72 -16.68 8.00
N PRO A 245 8.35 -16.97 9.15
CA PRO A 245 9.15 -18.19 9.31
C PRO A 245 8.39 -19.43 8.84
N ALA A 246 9.04 -20.25 8.03
CA ALA A 246 8.55 -21.61 7.81
C ALA A 246 8.67 -22.32 9.16
N GLY A 247 7.57 -22.71 9.79
CA GLY A 247 7.62 -23.48 11.02
C GLY A 247 8.64 -24.61 10.88
N ARG A 248 9.37 -24.95 11.95
CA ARG A 248 10.20 -26.15 11.93
C ARG A 248 9.31 -27.32 11.49
N GLN A 249 9.60 -27.92 10.34
CA GLN A 249 9.04 -29.23 10.04
C GLN A 249 9.48 -30.16 11.19
N PRO A 250 8.53 -30.89 11.77
CA PRO A 250 8.84 -31.84 12.83
C PRO A 250 9.82 -32.91 12.36
#